data_9f75ae8d4a6cfcaf6779028e6b74eb6b
#
_entry.id   9f75ae8d4a6cfcaf6779028e6b74eb6b
#
_cell.length_a   1.000
_cell.length_b   1.000
_cell.length_c   1.000
_cell.angle_alpha   90.00
_cell.angle_beta   90.00
_cell.angle_gamma   90.00
#
_symmetry.space_group_name_H-M   'P 1'
#
loop_
_entity.id
_entity.type
_entity.pdbx_description
1 polymer ?
#
loop_
_entity_poly.entity_id
_entity_poly.type
_entity_poly.pdbx_seq_one_letter_code
_entity_poly.pdbx_strand_id
1 'polypeptide(L)'
;MVANGSHFEKVAICSGHMIDALDRKEPRFPDSKSKAVRDKIAEQLAQWKIGPRDLSICGGACGADMLFAEECLRRGAQIRLLLAQKVEDFVRASVHHAGDDWVRRFDALRAQAQVEILPEEADTVPNDISIYARTNLWIIETARVEAGDPRRIYALLVWDEKPTGDGPGGTSDFQEKVCHLGASLEIINPTTLP
;
A
#
# COMPACT_ATOMS: atom_id res chain seq x y z
N MET A 1 28.57 -5.15 16.48
CA MET A 1 27.52 -5.48 15.51
C MET A 1 27.49 -4.35 14.49
N VAL A 2 27.93 -4.61 13.26
CA VAL A 2 27.90 -3.63 12.18
C VAL A 2 26.44 -3.47 11.77
N ALA A 3 25.88 -2.25 11.95
CA ALA A 3 24.58 -1.93 11.38
C ALA A 3 24.69 -2.13 9.86
N ASN A 4 23.98 -3.12 9.31
CA ASN A 4 23.81 -3.25 7.88
C ASN A 4 23.20 -1.95 7.39
N GLY A 5 23.99 -1.14 6.69
CA GLY A 5 23.49 0.07 6.07
C GLY A 5 22.30 -0.28 5.18
N SER A 6 21.24 0.50 5.26
CA SER A 6 20.05 0.35 4.42
C SER A 6 20.46 0.08 2.96
N HIS A 7 19.92 -1.00 2.40
CA HIS A 7 20.22 -1.43 1.03
C HIS A 7 19.56 -0.53 -0.02
N PHE A 8 18.53 0.26 0.40
CA PHE A 8 17.73 1.12 -0.46
C PHE A 8 17.97 2.60 -0.18
N GLU A 9 17.91 3.43 -1.22
CA GLU A 9 18.01 4.88 -1.08
C GLU A 9 16.75 5.48 -0.47
N LYS A 10 15.59 4.99 -0.91
CA LYS A 10 14.27 5.37 -0.39
C LYS A 10 13.39 4.14 -0.22
N VAL A 11 12.44 4.26 0.67
CA VAL A 11 11.37 3.27 0.85
C VAL A 11 10.03 3.98 0.65
N ALA A 12 9.31 3.59 -0.39
CA ALA A 12 7.98 4.09 -0.66
C ALA A 12 6.94 3.10 -0.11
N ILE A 13 5.93 3.60 0.59
CA ILE A 13 4.84 2.78 1.13
C ILE A 13 3.48 3.30 0.68
N CYS A 14 2.51 2.42 0.55
CA CYS A 14 1.15 2.78 0.19
C CYS A 14 0.13 2.10 1.08
N SER A 15 -0.95 2.82 1.34
CA SER A 15 -2.22 2.28 1.83
C SER A 15 -3.37 3.09 1.22
N GLY A 16 -4.55 2.52 1.13
CA GLY A 16 -5.70 3.28 0.64
C GLY A 16 -6.90 2.43 0.29
N HIS A 17 -7.88 3.10 -0.34
CA HIS A 17 -9.11 2.44 -0.73
C HIS A 17 -8.89 1.35 -1.76
N MET A 18 -9.58 0.25 -1.56
CA MET A 18 -9.83 -0.72 -2.62
C MET A 18 -10.82 -0.15 -3.64
N ILE A 19 -10.84 -0.73 -4.83
CA ILE A 19 -11.94 -0.49 -5.79
C ILE A 19 -13.27 -0.83 -5.11
N ASP A 20 -14.24 0.05 -5.27
CA ASP A 20 -15.59 -0.14 -4.72
C ASP A 20 -16.24 -1.41 -5.26
N ALA A 21 -16.93 -2.16 -4.40
CA ALA A 21 -17.85 -3.19 -4.84
C ALA A 21 -19.01 -2.57 -5.63
N LEU A 22 -19.57 -3.31 -6.59
CA LEU A 22 -20.61 -2.81 -7.52
C LEU A 22 -21.88 -2.30 -6.83
N ASP A 23 -22.18 -2.81 -5.63
CA ASP A 23 -23.36 -2.45 -4.83
C ASP A 23 -23.09 -1.38 -3.77
N ARG A 24 -21.90 -0.76 -3.78
CA ARG A 24 -21.54 0.28 -2.81
C ARG A 24 -22.39 1.53 -2.99
N LYS A 25 -23.16 1.89 -1.96
CA LYS A 25 -24.10 3.02 -2.00
C LYS A 25 -23.41 4.38 -2.08
N GLU A 26 -22.31 4.54 -1.35
CA GLU A 26 -21.50 5.77 -1.35
C GLU A 26 -20.13 5.47 -1.96
N PRO A 27 -19.93 5.81 -3.24
CA PRO A 27 -18.66 5.54 -3.91
C PRO A 27 -17.51 6.30 -3.24
N ARG A 28 -16.40 5.60 -3.02
CA ARG A 28 -15.14 6.15 -2.49
C ARG A 28 -14.03 6.04 -3.52
N PHE A 29 -13.95 4.89 -4.19
CA PHE A 29 -13.01 4.64 -5.27
C PHE A 29 -13.62 3.72 -6.34
N PRO A 30 -14.54 4.22 -7.18
CA PRO A 30 -15.07 3.45 -8.29
C PRO A 30 -13.98 3.17 -9.33
N ASP A 31 -14.06 2.03 -10.01
CA ASP A 31 -13.03 1.59 -10.98
C ASP A 31 -12.83 2.59 -12.13
N SER A 32 -13.85 3.34 -12.51
CA SER A 32 -13.76 4.42 -13.49
C SER A 32 -12.73 5.51 -13.13
N LYS A 33 -12.36 5.65 -11.87
CA LYS A 33 -11.35 6.58 -11.37
C LYS A 33 -9.93 5.99 -11.34
N SER A 34 -9.78 4.68 -11.58
CA SER A 34 -8.48 4.00 -11.45
C SER A 34 -7.40 4.59 -12.37
N LYS A 35 -7.79 5.05 -13.59
CA LYS A 35 -6.85 5.73 -14.48
C LYS A 35 -6.38 7.08 -13.92
N ALA A 36 -7.30 7.91 -13.46
CA ALA A 36 -6.96 9.25 -12.91
C ALA A 36 -6.11 9.12 -11.63
N VAL A 37 -6.43 8.17 -10.75
CA VAL A 37 -5.62 7.86 -9.56
C VAL A 37 -4.23 7.38 -9.96
N ARG A 38 -4.12 6.46 -10.92
CA ARG A 38 -2.83 5.99 -11.44
C ARG A 38 -1.97 7.13 -11.95
N ASP A 39 -2.54 8.04 -12.74
CA ASP A 39 -1.81 9.18 -13.31
C ASP A 39 -1.26 10.07 -12.17
N LYS A 40 -2.04 10.29 -11.10
CA LYS A 40 -1.59 11.04 -9.93
C LYS A 40 -0.51 10.31 -9.12
N ILE A 41 -0.62 9.00 -8.96
CA ILE A 41 0.44 8.17 -8.36
C ILE A 41 1.73 8.31 -9.18
N ALA A 42 1.64 8.21 -10.50
CA ALA A 42 2.80 8.35 -11.38
C ALA A 42 3.46 9.74 -11.26
N GLU A 43 2.68 10.83 -11.22
CA GLU A 43 3.17 12.18 -10.99
C GLU A 43 3.95 12.26 -9.65
N GLN A 44 3.36 11.73 -8.58
CA GLN A 44 3.95 11.81 -7.24
C GLN A 44 5.24 10.99 -7.13
N LEU A 45 5.25 9.77 -7.66
CA LEU A 45 6.46 8.94 -7.69
C LEU A 45 7.59 9.57 -8.52
N ALA A 46 7.24 10.33 -9.56
CA ALA A 46 8.22 11.10 -10.33
C ALA A 46 8.82 12.26 -9.51
N GLN A 47 7.99 12.98 -8.74
CA GLN A 47 8.46 14.05 -7.85
C GLN A 47 9.41 13.49 -6.78
N TRP A 48 9.09 12.35 -6.21
CA TRP A 48 9.94 11.63 -5.24
C TRP A 48 11.16 10.97 -5.87
N LYS A 49 11.21 10.92 -7.22
CA LYS A 49 12.28 10.27 -7.99
C LYS A 49 12.48 8.81 -7.58
N ILE A 50 11.35 8.08 -7.42
CA ILE A 50 11.38 6.65 -7.14
C ILE A 50 11.95 5.91 -8.37
N GLY A 51 12.86 4.98 -8.14
CA GLY A 51 13.59 4.27 -9.19
C GLY A 51 14.26 2.97 -8.74
N PRO A 52 15.23 2.46 -9.53
CA PRO A 52 15.77 1.09 -9.37
C PRO A 52 16.51 0.82 -8.06
N ARG A 53 16.89 1.85 -7.31
CA ARG A 53 17.58 1.71 -6.01
C ARG A 53 16.65 1.84 -4.82
N ASP A 54 15.34 1.89 -5.08
CA ASP A 54 14.33 2.10 -4.06
C ASP A 54 13.49 0.84 -3.84
N LEU A 55 12.92 0.71 -2.66
CA LEU A 55 11.98 -0.33 -2.28
C LEU A 55 10.57 0.26 -2.19
N SER A 56 9.61 -0.49 -2.66
CA SER A 56 8.18 -0.15 -2.52
C SER A 56 7.45 -1.26 -1.80
N ILE A 57 6.68 -0.91 -0.76
CA ILE A 57 5.98 -1.85 0.11
C ILE A 57 4.50 -1.48 0.19
N CYS A 58 3.62 -2.44 -0.01
CA CYS A 58 2.17 -2.28 0.19
C CYS A 58 1.48 -3.61 0.47
N GLY A 59 0.18 -3.57 0.78
CA GLY A 59 -0.64 -4.76 1.06
C GLY A 59 -1.06 -5.55 -0.19
N GLY A 60 -1.05 -4.94 -1.38
CA GLY A 60 -1.40 -5.60 -2.63
C GLY A 60 -2.89 -5.70 -2.95
N ALA A 61 -3.78 -5.05 -2.21
CA ALA A 61 -5.22 -5.04 -2.48
C ALA A 61 -5.55 -4.33 -3.82
N CYS A 62 -6.66 -4.69 -4.46
CA CYS A 62 -7.12 -4.02 -5.67
C CYS A 62 -7.40 -2.53 -5.40
N GLY A 63 -7.04 -1.66 -6.32
CA GLY A 63 -7.13 -0.21 -6.15
C GLY A 63 -5.80 0.41 -5.78
N ALA A 64 -5.72 1.12 -4.64
CA ALA A 64 -4.55 1.91 -4.25
C ALA A 64 -3.24 1.14 -4.32
N ASP A 65 -3.16 0.02 -3.62
CA ASP A 65 -1.93 -0.75 -3.46
C ASP A 65 -1.40 -1.27 -4.80
N MET A 66 -2.29 -1.89 -5.60
CA MET A 66 -1.88 -2.45 -6.90
C MET A 66 -1.47 -1.36 -7.88
N LEU A 67 -2.22 -0.23 -7.96
CA LEU A 67 -1.86 0.89 -8.82
C LEU A 67 -0.51 1.48 -8.44
N PHE A 68 -0.26 1.64 -7.15
CA PHE A 68 1.02 2.11 -6.64
C PHE A 68 2.17 1.15 -6.97
N ALA A 69 2.00 -0.15 -6.67
CA ALA A 69 3.04 -1.14 -6.91
C ALA A 69 3.38 -1.28 -8.41
N GLU A 70 2.37 -1.26 -9.28
CA GLU A 70 2.58 -1.30 -10.73
C GLU A 70 3.35 -0.07 -11.23
N GLU A 71 3.06 1.13 -10.71
CA GLU A 71 3.80 2.34 -11.09
C GLU A 71 5.23 2.34 -10.55
N CYS A 72 5.46 1.82 -9.35
CA CYS A 72 6.80 1.62 -8.80
C CYS A 72 7.59 0.61 -9.64
N LEU A 73 6.96 -0.51 -10.01
CA LEU A 73 7.58 -1.53 -10.87
C LEU A 73 8.00 -0.98 -12.24
N ARG A 74 7.15 -0.14 -12.87
CA ARG A 74 7.50 0.53 -14.15
C ARG A 74 8.72 1.44 -14.03
N ARG A 75 9.02 1.93 -12.85
CA ARG A 75 10.20 2.77 -12.54
C ARG A 75 11.43 1.93 -12.18
N GLY A 76 11.28 0.60 -12.13
CA GLY A 76 12.34 -0.35 -11.79
C GLY A 76 12.57 -0.51 -10.30
N ALA A 77 11.72 0.04 -9.43
CA ALA A 77 11.80 -0.17 -7.99
C ALA A 77 11.54 -1.64 -7.62
N GLN A 78 12.17 -2.11 -6.55
CA GLN A 78 11.87 -3.42 -5.99
C GLN A 78 10.50 -3.38 -5.28
N ILE A 79 9.71 -4.43 -5.45
CA ILE A 79 8.37 -4.52 -4.87
C ILE A 79 8.33 -5.59 -3.80
N ARG A 80 7.79 -5.24 -2.63
CA ARG A 80 7.45 -6.17 -1.57
C ARG A 80 5.96 -6.08 -1.26
N LEU A 81 5.24 -7.17 -1.45
CA LEU A 81 3.82 -7.30 -1.09
C LEU A 81 3.71 -7.99 0.26
N LEU A 82 3.14 -7.32 1.24
CA LEU A 82 2.89 -7.82 2.58
C LEU A 82 1.40 -8.18 2.72
N LEU A 83 1.07 -9.42 2.42
CA LEU A 83 -0.32 -9.88 2.36
C LEU A 83 -0.86 -10.17 3.76
N ALA A 84 -2.07 -9.70 4.04
CA ALA A 84 -2.76 -9.95 5.30
C ALA A 84 -3.08 -11.44 5.54
N GLN A 85 -3.18 -12.24 4.48
CA GLN A 85 -3.62 -13.64 4.49
C GLN A 85 -2.87 -14.45 3.45
N LYS A 86 -3.04 -15.77 3.45
CA LYS A 86 -2.58 -16.65 2.36
C LYS A 86 -3.15 -16.17 1.02
N VAL A 87 -2.41 -16.37 -0.05
CA VAL A 87 -2.70 -15.80 -1.37
C VAL A 87 -4.14 -16.03 -1.82
N GLU A 88 -4.63 -17.26 -1.67
CA GLU A 88 -5.99 -17.64 -2.13
C GLU A 88 -7.09 -16.90 -1.36
N ASP A 89 -6.93 -16.77 -0.04
CA ASP A 89 -7.87 -16.06 0.82
C ASP A 89 -7.77 -14.56 0.60
N PHE A 90 -6.55 -14.05 0.41
CA PHE A 90 -6.31 -12.64 0.09
C PHE A 90 -6.95 -12.23 -1.23
N VAL A 91 -6.77 -13.01 -2.29
CA VAL A 91 -7.39 -12.74 -3.60
C VAL A 91 -8.91 -12.69 -3.46
N ARG A 92 -9.50 -13.65 -2.74
CA ARG A 92 -10.96 -13.69 -2.51
C ARG A 92 -11.47 -12.47 -1.77
N ALA A 93 -10.75 -12.03 -0.72
CA ALA A 93 -11.18 -10.95 0.16
C ALA A 93 -10.87 -9.54 -0.40
N SER A 94 -9.73 -9.38 -1.11
CA SER A 94 -9.16 -8.07 -1.38
C SER A 94 -8.90 -7.77 -2.85
N VAL A 95 -9.21 -8.70 -3.78
CA VAL A 95 -8.96 -8.51 -5.22
C VAL A 95 -10.17 -8.89 -6.07
N HIS A 96 -10.75 -10.06 -5.85
CA HIS A 96 -11.73 -10.69 -6.75
C HIS A 96 -13.00 -9.86 -6.97
N HIS A 97 -13.45 -9.11 -5.97
CA HIS A 97 -14.69 -8.29 -6.08
C HIS A 97 -14.57 -7.17 -7.12
N ALA A 98 -13.37 -6.77 -7.49
CA ALA A 98 -13.12 -5.76 -8.53
C ALA A 98 -13.11 -6.35 -9.97
N GLY A 99 -13.22 -7.68 -10.10
CA GLY A 99 -13.31 -8.40 -11.37
C GLY A 99 -12.02 -9.09 -11.82
N ASP A 100 -12.15 -9.93 -12.86
CA ASP A 100 -11.08 -10.81 -13.34
C ASP A 100 -9.84 -10.05 -13.84
N ASP A 101 -10.00 -8.83 -14.32
CA ASP A 101 -8.86 -8.01 -14.74
C ASP A 101 -7.94 -7.70 -13.57
N TRP A 102 -8.49 -7.34 -12.41
CA TRP A 102 -7.73 -7.09 -11.22
C TRP A 102 -7.03 -8.36 -10.70
N VAL A 103 -7.66 -9.52 -10.84
CA VAL A 103 -7.03 -10.81 -10.49
C VAL A 103 -5.83 -11.08 -11.40
N ARG A 104 -5.98 -10.93 -12.72
CA ARG A 104 -4.84 -11.11 -13.67
C ARG A 104 -3.69 -10.13 -13.38
N ARG A 105 -4.01 -8.88 -13.06
CA ARG A 105 -3.00 -7.87 -12.70
C ARG A 105 -2.29 -8.21 -11.40
N PHE A 106 -3.02 -8.68 -10.38
CA PHE A 106 -2.44 -9.15 -9.14
C PHE A 106 -1.46 -10.31 -9.39
N ASP A 107 -1.85 -11.31 -10.20
CA ASP A 107 -0.98 -12.43 -10.54
C ASP A 107 0.28 -11.98 -11.30
N ALA A 108 0.17 -11.04 -12.22
CA ALA A 108 1.32 -10.47 -12.93
C ALA A 108 2.25 -9.67 -12.01
N LEU A 109 1.67 -8.92 -11.04
CA LEU A 109 2.41 -8.14 -10.07
C LEU A 109 3.17 -9.05 -9.10
N ARG A 110 2.49 -10.03 -8.49
CA ARG A 110 3.11 -10.96 -7.53
C ARG A 110 4.22 -11.83 -8.15
N ALA A 111 4.17 -12.09 -9.45
CA ALA A 111 5.23 -12.81 -10.16
C ALA A 111 6.55 -12.01 -10.25
N GLN A 112 6.51 -10.70 -10.01
CA GLN A 112 7.64 -9.78 -10.08
C GLN A 112 7.98 -9.14 -8.72
N ALA A 113 7.26 -9.51 -7.68
CA ALA A 113 7.41 -8.97 -6.33
C ALA A 113 7.94 -10.03 -5.35
N GLN A 114 8.59 -9.57 -4.29
CA GLN A 114 8.76 -10.38 -3.10
C GLN A 114 7.42 -10.41 -2.35
N VAL A 115 6.88 -11.60 -2.12
CA VAL A 115 5.60 -11.77 -1.43
C VAL A 115 5.83 -12.39 -0.07
N GLU A 116 5.29 -11.75 0.96
CA GLU A 116 5.31 -12.24 2.33
C GLU A 116 3.88 -12.27 2.88
N ILE A 117 3.60 -13.27 3.71
CA ILE A 117 2.29 -13.42 4.35
C ILE A 117 2.43 -13.03 5.81
N LEU A 118 1.47 -12.28 6.33
CA LEU A 118 1.47 -11.84 7.73
C LEU A 118 1.62 -13.05 8.66
N PRO A 119 2.65 -13.10 9.51
CA PRO A 119 2.84 -14.17 10.47
C PRO A 119 1.66 -14.27 11.44
N GLU A 120 1.27 -15.50 11.80
CA GLU A 120 0.20 -15.74 12.78
C GLU A 120 0.58 -15.17 14.16
N GLU A 121 1.87 -15.32 14.53
CA GLU A 121 2.47 -14.75 15.75
C GLU A 121 3.60 -13.79 15.33
N ALA A 122 3.28 -12.52 15.18
CA ALA A 122 4.31 -11.51 15.02
C ALA A 122 4.54 -10.82 16.38
N ASP A 123 5.69 -11.07 17.00
CA ASP A 123 6.07 -10.50 18.31
C ASP A 123 5.97 -8.97 18.38
N THR A 124 6.01 -8.32 17.22
CA THR A 124 5.99 -6.86 17.10
C THR A 124 4.61 -6.27 16.79
N VAL A 125 3.59 -7.11 16.56
CA VAL A 125 2.25 -6.67 16.14
C VAL A 125 1.19 -7.26 17.04
N PRO A 126 0.37 -6.43 17.73
CA PRO A 126 -0.69 -6.92 18.63
C PRO A 126 -1.67 -7.85 17.92
N ASN A 127 -2.04 -8.95 18.58
CA ASN A 127 -3.00 -9.94 18.05
C ASN A 127 -4.47 -9.59 18.33
N ASP A 128 -4.71 -8.57 19.15
CA ASP A 128 -6.03 -8.10 19.58
C ASP A 128 -6.67 -7.07 18.62
N ILE A 129 -5.98 -6.69 17.56
CA ILE A 129 -6.45 -5.77 16.55
C ILE A 129 -6.75 -6.48 15.21
N SER A 130 -7.50 -5.81 14.32
CA SER A 130 -7.87 -6.39 13.04
C SER A 130 -6.65 -6.80 12.20
N ILE A 131 -6.80 -7.81 11.35
CA ILE A 131 -5.73 -8.28 10.45
C ILE A 131 -5.21 -7.17 9.53
N TYR A 132 -6.07 -6.24 9.13
CA TYR A 132 -5.69 -5.08 8.30
C TYR A 132 -4.88 -4.07 9.10
N ALA A 133 -5.24 -3.82 10.38
CA ALA A 133 -4.45 -2.98 11.26
C ALA A 133 -3.07 -3.57 11.51
N ARG A 134 -3.00 -4.89 11.71
CA ARG A 134 -1.73 -5.61 11.84
C ARG A 134 -0.87 -5.50 10.59
N THR A 135 -1.47 -5.64 9.41
CA THR A 135 -0.75 -5.49 8.14
C THR A 135 -0.22 -4.07 7.95
N ASN A 136 -1.00 -3.05 8.28
CA ASN A 136 -0.56 -1.66 8.21
C ASN A 136 0.63 -1.39 9.14
N LEU A 137 0.60 -1.91 10.38
CA LEU A 137 1.73 -1.81 11.30
C LEU A 137 2.97 -2.52 10.75
N TRP A 138 2.79 -3.69 10.17
CA TRP A 138 3.87 -4.47 9.57
C TRP A 138 4.50 -3.76 8.37
N ILE A 139 3.71 -3.13 7.50
CA ILE A 139 4.20 -2.30 6.39
C ILE A 139 5.07 -1.15 6.92
N ILE A 140 4.56 -0.41 7.92
CA ILE A 140 5.27 0.75 8.49
C ILE A 140 6.56 0.32 9.17
N GLU A 141 6.53 -0.76 9.98
CA GLU A 141 7.70 -1.26 10.68
C GLU A 141 8.75 -1.81 9.71
N THR A 142 8.32 -2.54 8.68
CA THR A 142 9.22 -3.00 7.61
C THR A 142 9.88 -1.81 6.92
N ALA A 143 9.12 -0.79 6.57
CA ALA A 143 9.66 0.41 5.96
C ALA A 143 10.67 1.13 6.87
N ARG A 144 10.38 1.21 8.17
CA ARG A 144 11.29 1.81 9.16
C ARG A 144 12.63 1.08 9.23
N VAL A 145 12.59 -0.25 9.24
CA VAL A 145 13.78 -1.10 9.29
C VAL A 145 14.60 -0.95 8.00
N GLU A 146 13.94 -1.06 6.84
CA GLU A 146 14.60 -1.01 5.53
C GLU A 146 15.17 0.38 5.21
N ALA A 147 14.49 1.44 5.60
CA ALA A 147 14.96 2.80 5.39
C ALA A 147 16.10 3.20 6.36
N GLY A 148 16.05 2.74 7.61
CA GLY A 148 16.98 3.13 8.67
C GLY A 148 16.86 4.59 9.12
N ASP A 149 16.26 5.46 8.31
CA ASP A 149 16.00 6.88 8.59
C ASP A 149 14.59 7.25 8.11
N PRO A 150 13.69 7.74 8.97
CA PRO A 150 12.33 8.12 8.59
C PRO A 150 12.25 9.14 7.43
N ARG A 151 13.25 10.00 7.27
CA ARG A 151 13.33 10.97 6.16
C ARG A 151 13.47 10.32 4.79
N ARG A 152 13.77 9.03 4.74
CA ARG A 152 13.89 8.22 3.52
C ARG A 152 12.60 7.43 3.23
N ILE A 153 11.56 7.59 4.06
CA ILE A 153 10.25 6.97 3.88
C ILE A 153 9.29 7.96 3.22
N TYR A 154 8.64 7.49 2.17
CA TYR A 154 7.67 8.23 1.36
C TYR A 154 6.36 7.46 1.35
N ALA A 155 5.34 7.99 2.00
CA ALA A 155 4.03 7.37 2.12
C ALA A 155 3.02 8.01 1.19
N LEU A 156 2.30 7.20 0.43
CA LEU A 156 1.23 7.63 -0.44
C LEU A 156 -0.09 7.01 0.02
N LEU A 157 -1.10 7.83 0.20
CA LEU A 157 -2.44 7.38 0.55
C LEU A 157 -3.43 7.71 -0.58
N VAL A 158 -4.23 6.72 -0.97
CA VAL A 158 -5.40 6.95 -1.82
C VAL A 158 -6.63 6.90 -0.94
N TRP A 159 -7.14 8.07 -0.54
CA TRP A 159 -8.11 8.18 0.54
C TRP A 159 -9.04 9.39 0.37
N ASP A 160 -10.31 9.24 0.72
CA ASP A 160 -11.33 10.29 0.65
C ASP A 160 -11.34 11.22 1.89
N GLU A 161 -10.34 11.07 2.77
CA GLU A 161 -10.13 11.85 4.00
C GLU A 161 -11.30 11.79 5.01
N LYS A 162 -12.20 10.81 4.85
CA LYS A 162 -13.26 10.58 5.81
C LYS A 162 -12.77 9.67 6.95
N PRO A 163 -12.74 10.14 8.20
CA PRO A 163 -12.24 9.35 9.33
C PRO A 163 -13.18 8.20 9.73
N THR A 164 -14.43 8.25 9.28
CA THR A 164 -15.45 7.25 9.60
C THR A 164 -15.67 6.30 8.42
N GLY A 165 -15.39 5.01 8.57
CA GLY A 165 -15.78 4.03 7.56
C GLY A 165 -15.01 2.71 7.55
N ASP A 166 -13.75 2.68 7.95
CA ASP A 166 -12.94 1.47 7.81
C ASP A 166 -12.60 0.81 9.17
N GLY A 167 -13.02 1.42 10.28
CA GLY A 167 -12.70 0.92 11.61
C GLY A 167 -11.20 1.01 11.96
N PRO A 168 -10.79 0.43 13.09
CA PRO A 168 -9.39 0.34 13.48
C PRO A 168 -8.56 -0.38 12.41
N GLY A 169 -7.48 0.26 11.93
CA GLY A 169 -6.62 -0.27 10.88
C GLY A 169 -6.94 0.20 9.46
N GLY A 170 -7.87 1.13 9.31
CA GLY A 170 -8.12 1.80 8.03
C GLY A 170 -7.04 2.82 7.66
N THR A 171 -7.26 3.52 6.55
CA THR A 171 -6.29 4.49 5.99
C THR A 171 -6.01 5.66 6.93
N SER A 172 -6.99 6.09 7.75
CA SER A 172 -6.83 7.12 8.77
C SER A 172 -5.80 6.73 9.85
N ASP A 173 -5.86 5.48 10.33
CA ASP A 173 -4.90 4.95 11.31
C ASP A 173 -3.48 4.85 10.71
N PHE A 174 -3.38 4.45 9.46
CA PHE A 174 -2.11 4.44 8.74
C PHE A 174 -1.52 5.85 8.62
N GLN A 175 -2.33 6.85 8.24
CA GLN A 175 -1.93 8.25 8.14
C GLN A 175 -1.33 8.75 9.46
N GLU A 176 -2.04 8.54 10.58
CA GLU A 176 -1.61 8.99 11.91
C GLU A 176 -0.22 8.43 12.25
N LYS A 177 -0.02 7.13 12.04
CA LYS A 177 1.24 6.45 12.33
C LYS A 177 2.39 6.95 11.46
N VAL A 178 2.13 7.18 10.17
CA VAL A 178 3.13 7.72 9.24
C VAL A 178 3.55 9.14 9.62
N CYS A 179 2.58 9.98 10.01
CA CYS A 179 2.85 11.33 10.50
C CYS A 179 3.72 11.31 11.77
N HIS A 180 3.40 10.44 12.73
CA HIS A 180 4.21 10.29 13.96
C HIS A 180 5.63 9.79 13.66
N LEU A 181 5.82 8.98 12.62
CA LEU A 181 7.12 8.52 12.20
C LEU A 181 7.99 9.66 11.60
N GLY A 182 7.37 10.74 11.12
CA GLY A 182 8.06 11.84 10.46
C GLY A 182 8.44 11.56 9.01
N ALA A 183 7.77 10.62 8.35
CA ALA A 183 7.92 10.32 6.93
C ALA A 183 7.26 11.39 6.05
N SER A 184 7.70 11.48 4.78
CA SER A 184 6.99 12.28 3.78
C SER A 184 5.65 11.64 3.46
N LEU A 185 4.56 12.43 3.41
CA LEU A 185 3.21 11.94 3.15
C LEU A 185 2.56 12.72 2.02
N GLU A 186 1.89 12.00 1.12
CA GLU A 186 1.00 12.55 0.09
C GLU A 186 -0.35 11.83 0.10
N ILE A 187 -1.43 12.57 -0.13
CA ILE A 187 -2.80 12.04 -0.18
C ILE A 187 -3.39 12.33 -1.56
N ILE A 188 -3.88 11.29 -2.22
CA ILE A 188 -4.65 11.38 -3.44
C ILE A 188 -6.11 11.05 -3.11
N ASN A 189 -6.99 12.03 -3.23
CA ASN A 189 -8.41 11.83 -2.96
C ASN A 189 -9.15 11.44 -4.26
N PRO A 190 -9.62 10.18 -4.40
CA PRO A 190 -10.28 9.72 -5.63
C PRO A 190 -11.58 10.47 -5.93
N THR A 191 -12.26 10.97 -4.89
CA THR A 191 -13.57 11.64 -5.05
C THR A 191 -13.46 13.02 -5.70
N THR A 192 -12.28 13.63 -5.65
CA THR A 192 -12.03 14.96 -6.25
C THR A 192 -11.46 14.91 -7.67
N LEU A 193 -11.10 13.71 -8.14
CA LEU A 193 -10.56 13.52 -9.50
C LEU A 193 -11.69 13.46 -10.54
N PRO A 194 -11.39 13.81 -11.80
CA PRO A 194 -12.37 13.77 -12.90
C PRO A 194 -12.83 12.37 -13.25
#